data_37ab6160cf90eb69f54c9746763de9ac
#
_entry.id   37ab6160cf90eb69f54c9746763de9ac
#
_cell.length_a   1.000
_cell.length_b   1.000
_cell.length_c   1.000
_cell.angle_alpha   90.00
_cell.angle_beta   90.00
_cell.angle_gamma   90.00
#
_symmetry.space_group_name_H-M   'P 1'
#
loop_
_entity.id
_entity.type
_entity.pdbx_description
1 polymer ?
#
loop_
_entity_poly.entity_id
_entity_poly.type
_entity_poly.pdbx_seq_one_letter_code
_entity_poly.pdbx_strand_id
1 'polypeptide(L)'
;MTALRNRWAKEQFDPGWLGLLVNPFVFARAGLQRELKPLLAELGGEVLDVGCGRMPYRGLVPATRYVGVDVDTPVTRALAAADVFYDGRTLPFAAATFDGVICSQVLEHVFAPEEFLR
;
A
#
# COMPACT_ATOMS: atom_id res chain seq x y z
N MET A 1 20.09 -3.85 19.29
CA MET A 1 18.72 -3.27 19.34
C MET A 1 18.08 -3.03 17.96
N THR A 2 18.85 -2.71 16.94
CA THR A 2 18.34 -2.43 15.57
C THR A 2 17.78 -3.68 14.86
N ALA A 3 18.39 -4.85 15.03
CA ALA A 3 17.96 -6.10 14.36
C ALA A 3 16.61 -6.64 14.88
N LEU A 4 16.34 -6.50 16.16
CA LEU A 4 15.07 -6.88 16.79
C LEU A 4 13.93 -5.96 16.30
N ARG A 5 14.17 -4.66 16.21
CA ARG A 5 13.20 -3.67 15.72
C ARG A 5 12.83 -3.89 14.26
N ASN A 6 13.80 -4.30 13.43
CA ASN A 6 13.56 -4.64 12.03
C ASN A 6 12.80 -5.97 11.85
N ARG A 7 13.01 -6.95 12.75
CA ARG A 7 12.21 -8.19 12.76
C ARG A 7 10.75 -7.91 13.15
N TRP A 8 10.50 -7.09 14.17
CA TRP A 8 9.15 -6.70 14.58
C TRP A 8 8.40 -5.95 13.46
N ALA A 9 9.07 -5.03 12.76
CA ALA A 9 8.49 -4.31 11.63
C ALA A 9 8.18 -5.25 10.45
N LYS A 10 9.01 -6.27 10.19
CA LYS A 10 8.77 -7.28 9.16
C LYS A 10 7.59 -8.18 9.53
N GLU A 11 7.52 -8.64 10.77
CA GLU A 11 6.44 -9.47 11.30
C GLU A 11 5.07 -8.73 11.33
N GLN A 12 5.09 -7.41 11.31
CA GLN A 12 3.88 -6.59 11.26
C GLN A 12 3.27 -6.53 9.85
N PHE A 13 4.08 -6.69 8.79
CA PHE A 13 3.65 -6.59 7.39
C PHE A 13 3.68 -7.92 6.63
N ASP A 14 4.51 -8.87 7.07
CA ASP A 14 4.63 -10.22 6.51
C ASP A 14 4.84 -11.19 7.67
N PRO A 15 3.75 -11.52 8.40
CA PRO A 15 3.83 -12.29 9.63
C PRO A 15 4.21 -13.74 9.35
N GLY A 16 5.34 -14.15 9.91
CA GLY A 16 5.65 -15.56 10.07
C GLY A 16 4.74 -16.24 11.12
N TRP A 17 4.92 -17.53 11.31
CA TRP A 17 4.12 -18.32 12.26
C TRP A 17 4.13 -17.80 13.71
N LEU A 18 5.18 -17.10 14.13
CA LEU A 18 5.28 -16.41 15.43
C LEU A 18 4.40 -15.15 15.50
N GLY A 19 4.19 -14.47 14.39
CA GLY A 19 3.29 -13.30 14.29
C GLY A 19 1.82 -13.68 14.55
N LEU A 20 1.44 -14.90 14.24
CA LEU A 20 0.11 -15.48 14.52
C LEU A 20 -0.23 -15.48 16.01
N LEU A 21 0.76 -15.61 16.90
CA LEU A 21 0.55 -15.67 18.35
C LEU A 21 0.56 -14.30 19.04
N VAL A 22 1.09 -13.27 18.39
CA VAL A 22 1.38 -11.98 19.04
C VAL A 22 0.59 -10.79 18.45
N ASN A 23 0.01 -10.93 17.25
CA ASN A 23 -0.66 -9.82 16.59
C ASN A 23 -2.09 -10.19 16.12
N PRO A 24 -3.15 -9.69 16.78
CA PRO A 24 -4.53 -9.98 16.41
C PRO A 24 -4.91 -9.48 14.99
N PHE A 25 -4.16 -8.53 14.43
CA PHE A 25 -4.38 -8.01 13.09
C PHE A 25 -3.83 -8.90 11.96
N VAL A 26 -3.06 -9.94 12.30
CA VAL A 26 -2.48 -10.89 11.32
C VAL A 26 -3.58 -11.60 10.54
N PHE A 27 -4.61 -12.08 11.23
CA PHE A 27 -5.73 -12.77 10.60
C PHE A 27 -6.54 -11.83 9.69
N ALA A 28 -6.77 -10.59 10.12
CA ALA A 28 -7.47 -9.60 9.32
C ALA A 28 -6.69 -9.26 8.04
N ARG A 29 -5.38 -9.09 8.14
CA ARG A 29 -4.51 -8.83 6.98
C ARG A 29 -4.39 -10.02 6.04
N ALA A 30 -4.22 -11.22 6.58
CA ALA A 30 -4.16 -12.44 5.75
C ALA A 30 -5.50 -12.68 5.03
N GLY A 31 -6.62 -12.43 5.71
CA GLY A 31 -7.95 -12.47 5.11
C GLY A 31 -8.10 -11.44 3.99
N LEU A 32 -7.72 -10.20 4.25
CA LEU A 32 -7.77 -9.12 3.26
C LEU A 32 -6.89 -9.45 2.03
N GLN A 33 -5.66 -9.89 2.23
CA GLN A 33 -4.78 -10.25 1.12
C GLN A 33 -5.32 -11.41 0.30
N ARG A 34 -5.93 -12.41 0.94
CA ARG A 34 -6.54 -13.54 0.24
C ARG A 34 -7.69 -13.11 -0.66
N GLU A 35 -8.54 -12.20 -0.18
CA GLU A 35 -9.68 -11.69 -0.97
C GLU A 35 -9.25 -10.68 -2.04
N LEU A 36 -8.22 -9.89 -1.78
CA LEU A 36 -7.68 -8.94 -2.75
C LEU A 36 -6.91 -9.61 -3.88
N LYS A 37 -6.24 -10.73 -3.62
CA LYS A 37 -5.37 -11.39 -4.60
C LYS A 37 -6.02 -11.66 -5.95
N PRO A 38 -7.24 -12.23 -6.06
CA PRO A 38 -7.91 -12.42 -7.34
C PRO A 38 -8.24 -11.09 -8.04
N LEU A 39 -8.66 -10.07 -7.29
CA LEU A 39 -8.96 -8.74 -7.83
C LEU A 39 -7.69 -8.05 -8.35
N LEU A 40 -6.60 -8.15 -7.62
CA LEU A 40 -5.30 -7.59 -8.03
C LEU A 40 -4.75 -8.27 -9.28
N ALA A 41 -5.03 -9.56 -9.47
CA ALA A 41 -4.62 -10.29 -10.66
C ALA A 41 -5.37 -9.89 -11.94
N GLU A 42 -6.52 -9.23 -11.80
CA GLU A 42 -7.30 -8.68 -12.91
C GLU A 42 -6.80 -7.30 -13.36
N LEU A 43 -6.05 -6.60 -12.50
CA LEU A 43 -5.47 -5.31 -12.84
C LEU A 43 -4.31 -5.50 -13.82
N GLY A 44 -4.33 -4.76 -14.92
CA GLY A 44 -3.26 -4.77 -15.92
C GLY A 44 -2.90 -3.36 -16.38
N GLY A 45 -1.97 -3.25 -17.32
CA GLY A 45 -1.55 -1.96 -17.84
C GLY A 45 -0.76 -1.12 -16.84
N GLU A 46 -1.00 0.19 -16.80
CA GLU A 46 -0.37 1.11 -15.85
C GLU A 46 -1.22 1.21 -14.58
N VAL A 47 -0.65 0.84 -13.43
CA VAL A 47 -1.36 0.77 -12.14
C VAL A 47 -0.74 1.73 -11.14
N LEU A 48 -1.59 2.52 -10.46
CA LEU A 48 -1.23 3.40 -9.35
C LEU A 48 -1.63 2.76 -8.03
N ASP A 49 -0.71 2.73 -7.08
CA ASP A 49 -0.95 2.32 -5.69
C ASP A 49 -0.87 3.54 -4.78
N VAL A 50 -2.03 4.00 -4.30
CA VAL A 50 -2.16 5.20 -3.46
C VAL A 50 -2.10 4.82 -2.00
N GLY A 51 -1.22 5.49 -1.24
CA GLY A 51 -0.89 5.10 0.13
C GLY A 51 -0.13 3.77 0.14
N CYS A 52 0.81 3.64 -0.78
CA CYS A 52 1.46 2.37 -1.11
C CYS A 52 2.26 1.74 0.04
N GLY A 53 2.65 2.52 1.04
CA GLY A 53 3.45 2.04 2.17
C GLY A 53 4.72 1.32 1.71
N ARG A 54 4.79 0.02 1.94
CA ARG A 54 5.88 -0.85 1.48
C ARG A 54 5.60 -1.56 0.14
N MET A 55 4.57 -1.17 -0.56
CA MET A 55 4.10 -1.79 -1.82
C MET A 55 3.86 -3.31 -1.72
N PRO A 56 3.04 -3.78 -0.78
CA PRO A 56 2.83 -5.21 -0.58
C PRO A 56 2.15 -5.91 -1.76
N TYR A 57 1.51 -5.15 -2.64
CA TYR A 57 0.75 -5.68 -3.78
C TYR A 57 1.53 -5.70 -5.09
N ARG A 58 2.71 -5.06 -5.17
CA ARG A 58 3.49 -4.93 -6.41
C ARG A 58 3.75 -6.26 -7.11
N GLY A 59 4.06 -7.31 -6.36
CA GLY A 59 4.30 -8.65 -6.92
C GLY A 59 3.04 -9.46 -7.25
N LEU A 60 1.86 -8.94 -6.94
CA LEU A 60 0.57 -9.61 -7.16
C LEU A 60 -0.19 -9.06 -8.37
N VAL A 61 0.21 -7.90 -8.88
CA VAL A 61 -0.44 -7.19 -9.98
C VAL A 61 0.37 -7.41 -11.26
N PRO A 62 -0.23 -7.95 -12.33
CA PRO A 62 0.42 -8.13 -13.62
C PRO A 62 0.48 -6.81 -14.43
N ALA A 63 0.92 -5.73 -13.78
CA ALA A 63 1.04 -4.43 -14.38
C ALA A 63 2.26 -4.33 -15.31
N THR A 64 2.12 -3.62 -16.42
CA THR A 64 3.25 -3.24 -17.28
C THR A 64 4.08 -2.12 -16.63
N ARG A 65 3.38 -1.28 -15.83
CA ARG A 65 4.00 -0.25 -14.99
C ARG A 65 3.23 -0.15 -13.68
N TYR A 66 3.93 -0.24 -12.57
CA TYR A 66 3.38 -0.08 -11.23
C TYR A 66 4.04 1.10 -10.54
N VAL A 67 3.24 2.09 -10.14
CA VAL A 67 3.70 3.30 -9.47
C VAL A 67 3.09 3.38 -8.08
N GLY A 68 3.95 3.40 -7.07
CA GLY A 68 3.55 3.66 -5.68
C GLY A 68 3.65 5.13 -5.33
N VAL A 69 2.57 5.71 -4.82
CA VAL A 69 2.54 7.09 -4.31
C VAL A 69 2.16 7.10 -2.83
N ASP A 70 2.83 7.93 -2.05
CA ASP A 70 2.53 8.10 -0.63
C ASP A 70 2.65 9.58 -0.22
N VAL A 71 2.03 9.92 0.91
CA VAL A 71 2.09 11.27 1.47
C VAL A 71 3.52 11.58 1.93
N ASP A 72 3.97 12.81 1.65
CA ASP A 72 5.31 13.26 2.04
C ASP A 72 5.39 13.54 3.54
N THR A 73 5.78 12.54 4.29
CA THR A 73 6.00 12.62 5.75
C THR A 73 7.33 11.97 6.13
N PRO A 74 7.91 12.31 7.28
CA PRO A 74 9.11 11.63 7.77
C PRO A 74 8.94 10.11 7.89
N VAL A 75 7.75 9.64 8.20
CA VAL A 75 7.44 8.21 8.35
C VAL A 75 7.45 7.51 6.99
N THR A 76 6.72 8.03 6.01
CA THR A 76 6.65 7.46 4.67
C THR A 76 7.99 7.54 3.94
N ARG A 77 8.72 8.64 4.14
CA ARG A 77 10.10 8.78 3.64
C ARG A 77 11.05 7.75 4.24
N ALA A 78 10.88 7.42 5.52
CA ALA A 78 11.71 6.41 6.19
C ALA A 78 11.44 4.98 5.67
N LEU A 79 10.27 4.71 5.08
CA LEU A 79 9.98 3.42 4.42
C LEU A 79 10.76 3.25 3.11
N ALA A 80 11.11 4.38 2.45
CA ALA A 80 11.89 4.44 1.20
C ALA A 80 11.37 3.50 0.10
N ALA A 81 10.05 3.29 0.03
CA ALA A 81 9.42 2.37 -0.91
C ALA A 81 8.65 3.10 -2.03
N ALA A 82 7.98 4.22 -1.72
CA ALA A 82 7.20 4.97 -2.70
C ALA A 82 8.06 5.52 -3.85
N ASP A 83 7.54 5.42 -5.06
CA ASP A 83 8.17 6.00 -6.25
C ASP A 83 7.97 7.52 -6.30
N VAL A 84 6.82 8.00 -5.80
CA VAL A 84 6.43 9.40 -5.78
C VAL A 84 5.87 9.78 -4.41
N PHE A 85 6.16 10.99 -3.96
CA PHE A 85 5.57 11.59 -2.76
C PHE A 85 4.71 12.80 -3.12
N TYR A 86 3.61 13.01 -2.39
CA TYR A 86 2.68 14.12 -2.63
C TYR A 86 2.21 14.76 -1.32
N ASP A 87 1.49 15.85 -1.40
CA ASP A 87 1.06 16.69 -0.27
C ASP A 87 -0.15 16.14 0.52
N GLY A 88 -0.69 15.00 0.11
CA GLY A 88 -1.89 14.39 0.71
C GLY A 88 -3.21 15.02 0.24
N ARG A 89 -3.18 15.93 -0.75
CA ARG A 89 -4.36 16.60 -1.29
C ARG A 89 -4.56 16.32 -2.77
N THR A 90 -3.54 16.58 -3.58
CA THR A 90 -3.63 16.46 -5.03
C THR A 90 -2.59 15.48 -5.53
N LEU A 91 -3.03 14.42 -6.19
CA LEU A 91 -2.13 13.46 -6.82
C LEU A 91 -1.37 14.13 -7.97
N PRO A 92 -0.03 13.97 -8.04
CA PRO A 92 0.81 14.68 -9.01
C PRO A 92 0.83 13.98 -10.38
N PHE A 93 -0.34 13.56 -10.87
CA PHE A 93 -0.48 12.88 -12.15
C PHE A 93 -1.57 13.54 -12.99
N ALA A 94 -1.42 13.48 -14.30
CA ALA A 94 -2.47 13.91 -15.22
C ALA A 94 -3.69 12.96 -15.14
N ALA A 95 -4.86 13.48 -15.47
CA ALA A 95 -6.05 12.65 -15.57
C ALA A 95 -5.86 11.52 -16.60
N ALA A 96 -6.48 10.38 -16.34
CA ALA A 96 -6.46 9.20 -17.22
C ALA A 96 -5.04 8.67 -17.54
N THR A 97 -4.09 8.85 -16.61
CA THR A 97 -2.72 8.32 -16.75
C THR A 97 -2.65 6.82 -16.49
N PHE A 98 -3.50 6.30 -15.59
CA PHE A 98 -3.45 4.91 -15.14
C PHE A 98 -4.69 4.15 -15.59
N ASP A 99 -4.51 2.87 -15.90
CA ASP A 99 -5.58 1.93 -16.24
C ASP A 99 -6.28 1.37 -15.00
N GLY A 100 -5.56 1.31 -13.89
CA GLY A 100 -6.07 0.83 -12.60
C GLY A 100 -5.49 1.59 -11.41
N VAL A 101 -6.27 1.67 -10.32
CA VAL A 101 -5.85 2.30 -9.07
C VAL A 101 -6.12 1.35 -7.91
N ILE A 102 -5.12 1.18 -7.06
CA ILE A 102 -5.23 0.51 -5.77
C ILE A 102 -5.24 1.59 -4.69
N CYS A 103 -6.24 1.53 -3.81
CA CYS A 103 -6.35 2.40 -2.65
C CYS A 103 -6.83 1.55 -1.47
N SER A 104 -5.89 0.99 -0.71
CA SER A 104 -6.18 0.05 0.36
C SER A 104 -5.80 0.63 1.72
N GLN A 105 -6.76 0.72 2.64
CA GLN A 105 -6.57 1.26 3.99
C GLN A 105 -6.06 2.72 3.99
N VAL A 106 -6.61 3.56 3.13
CA VAL A 106 -6.25 4.98 2.97
C VAL A 106 -7.43 5.90 3.31
N LEU A 107 -8.62 5.56 2.85
CA LEU A 107 -9.80 6.44 2.97
C LEU A 107 -10.15 6.77 4.41
N GLU A 108 -9.89 5.88 5.35
CA GLU A 108 -10.07 6.09 6.79
C GLU A 108 -9.16 7.19 7.36
N HIS A 109 -8.12 7.56 6.64
CA HIS A 109 -7.17 8.63 7.02
C HIS A 109 -7.37 9.93 6.25
N VAL A 110 -8.32 9.97 5.33
CA VAL A 110 -8.59 11.14 4.48
C VAL A 110 -9.69 12.00 5.08
N PHE A 111 -9.44 13.30 5.27
CA PHE A 111 -10.42 14.23 5.84
C PHE A 111 -11.60 14.54 4.90
N ALA A 112 -11.38 14.52 3.60
CA ALA A 112 -12.37 14.79 2.57
C ALA A 112 -12.38 13.68 1.52
N PRO A 113 -12.92 12.48 1.83
CA PRO A 113 -12.84 11.31 0.95
C PRO A 113 -13.56 11.52 -0.40
N GLU A 114 -14.62 12.33 -0.42
CA GLU A 114 -15.32 12.63 -1.67
C GLU A 114 -14.47 13.47 -2.65
N GLU A 115 -13.67 14.40 -2.12
CA GLU A 115 -12.73 15.20 -2.93
C GLU A 115 -11.54 14.33 -3.40
N PHE A 116 -11.09 13.45 -2.53
CA PHE A 116 -9.99 12.54 -2.82
C PHE A 116 -10.31 11.55 -3.94
N LEU A 117 -11.58 11.13 -4.07
CA LEU A 117 -12.04 10.17 -5.08
C LEU A 117 -12.41 10.83 -6.44
N ARG A 118 -12.31 12.13 -6.57
CA ARG A 118 -12.56 12.88 -7.82
C ARG A 118 -11.31 13.07 -8.64
#